data_c8b24ae0665673e1631933f52009badf
#
_entry.id   c8b24ae0665673e1631933f52009badf
#
_cell.length_a   1.000
_cell.length_b   1.000
_cell.length_c   1.000
_cell.angle_alpha   90.00
_cell.angle_beta   90.00
_cell.angle_gamma   90.00
#
_symmetry.space_group_name_H-M   'P 1'
#
loop_
_entity.id
_entity.type
_entity.pdbx_description
1 polymer ?
#
loop_
_entity_poly.entity_id
_entity_poly.type
_entity_poly.pdbx_seq_one_letter_code
_entity_poly.pdbx_strand_id
1 'polypeptide(L)'
;MWPVQPQKSLRFKPLSELSVDHGERPKMPALDGVTDEHKKAGTHLAAIHRMHLRDMNYIGQLIENVKSGGASAGALAERISRVELTENMRQFGTLCGRECQVLNFHHDAEEQMVFPQLEQQGIIDLSLIVARLKEEHLVIHELLNRLQDAANQLVAEQTVENFFTTEASFLQLLKVVKSHFGYEETELGD
;
A
#
# COMPACT_ATOMS: atom_id res chain seq x y z
N MET A 1 12.70 13.86 -22.56
CA MET A 1 12.60 12.38 -22.62
C MET A 1 13.32 11.85 -21.40
N TRP A 2 12.57 11.58 -20.30
CA TRP A 2 13.12 11.03 -19.06
C TRP A 2 13.29 9.53 -19.27
N PRO A 3 14.43 8.93 -18.90
CA PRO A 3 14.58 7.49 -19.03
C PRO A 3 13.67 6.81 -18.00
N VAL A 4 12.66 6.10 -18.48
CA VAL A 4 11.90 5.13 -17.68
C VAL A 4 12.90 4.11 -17.16
N GLN A 5 13.27 4.20 -15.90
CA GLN A 5 14.09 3.19 -15.24
C GLN A 5 13.28 1.88 -15.17
N PRO A 6 13.83 0.76 -15.62
CA PRO A 6 13.04 -0.47 -15.71
C PRO A 6 12.67 -0.97 -14.31
N GLN A 7 11.41 -1.38 -14.14
CA GLN A 7 10.85 -2.05 -12.95
C GLN A 7 11.75 -3.17 -12.36
N LYS A 8 12.64 -3.72 -13.18
CA LYS A 8 13.64 -4.72 -12.76
C LYS A 8 14.51 -4.29 -11.58
N SER A 9 14.73 -3.00 -11.34
CA SER A 9 15.58 -2.54 -10.24
C SER A 9 14.91 -2.66 -8.87
N LEU A 10 13.58 -2.51 -8.78
CA LEU A 10 12.86 -2.57 -7.50
C LEU A 10 12.78 -4.01 -6.96
N ARG A 11 12.62 -5.00 -7.84
CA ARG A 11 12.50 -6.41 -7.45
C ARG A 11 13.70 -6.95 -6.66
N PHE A 12 14.87 -6.37 -6.84
CA PHE A 12 16.09 -6.80 -6.16
C PHE A 12 16.46 -5.95 -4.93
N LYS A 13 15.71 -4.89 -4.66
CA LYS A 13 15.94 -4.06 -3.47
C LYS A 13 15.51 -4.81 -2.20
N PRO A 14 16.26 -4.65 -1.09
CA PRO A 14 15.78 -5.09 0.22
C PRO A 14 14.41 -4.48 0.54
N LEU A 15 13.58 -5.22 1.28
CA LEU A 15 12.25 -4.75 1.66
C LEU A 15 12.27 -3.38 2.36
N SER A 16 13.25 -3.16 3.22
CA SER A 16 13.46 -1.90 3.96
C SER A 16 13.80 -0.69 3.09
N GLU A 17 14.28 -0.91 1.86
CA GLU A 17 14.62 0.15 0.90
C GLU A 17 13.46 0.51 -0.03
N LEU A 18 12.38 -0.27 -0.03
CA LEU A 18 11.16 0.03 -0.76
C LEU A 18 10.35 1.07 0.04
N SER A 19 10.64 2.34 -0.20
CA SER A 19 10.05 3.49 0.48
C SER A 19 9.75 4.59 -0.53
N VAL A 20 8.80 5.46 -0.21
CA VAL A 20 8.41 6.65 -0.99
C VAL A 20 8.89 7.95 -0.37
N ASP A 21 9.51 7.89 0.81
CA ASP A 21 10.01 9.08 1.55
C ASP A 21 11.40 9.55 1.06
N HIS A 22 11.67 9.41 -0.24
CA HIS A 22 12.95 9.80 -0.85
C HIS A 22 12.85 11.13 -1.58
N GLY A 23 13.66 12.07 -1.15
CA GLY A 23 13.78 13.39 -1.77
C GLY A 23 12.58 14.32 -1.48
N GLU A 24 12.64 15.51 -2.07
CA GLU A 24 11.54 16.46 -1.96
C GLU A 24 10.38 16.03 -2.87
N ARG A 25 9.21 15.94 -2.30
CA ARG A 25 7.96 15.77 -3.03
C ARG A 25 7.51 17.12 -3.58
N PRO A 26 7.13 17.22 -4.86
CA PRO A 26 6.49 18.41 -5.42
C PRO A 26 5.27 18.82 -4.59
N LYS A 27 5.00 20.11 -4.51
CA LYS A 27 3.87 20.67 -3.76
C LYS A 27 3.00 21.50 -4.68
N MET A 28 1.69 21.42 -4.46
CA MET A 28 0.77 22.29 -5.16
C MET A 28 0.82 23.69 -4.58
N PRO A 29 1.01 24.74 -5.39
CA PRO A 29 0.83 26.10 -4.93
C PRO A 29 -0.64 26.35 -4.59
N ALA A 30 -0.91 27.33 -3.72
CA ALA A 30 -2.29 27.73 -3.44
C ALA A 30 -2.97 28.14 -4.77
N LEU A 31 -4.07 27.49 -5.10
CA LEU A 31 -4.84 27.75 -6.31
C LEU A 31 -5.97 28.75 -6.02
N ASP A 32 -6.02 29.82 -6.81
CA ASP A 32 -7.18 30.69 -6.85
C ASP A 32 -8.30 30.03 -7.67
N GLY A 33 -9.53 30.06 -7.16
CA GLY A 33 -10.69 29.60 -7.92
C GLY A 33 -11.02 28.11 -7.77
N VAL A 34 -10.58 27.47 -6.70
CA VAL A 34 -11.00 26.09 -6.33
C VAL A 34 -12.53 26.07 -6.17
N THR A 35 -13.21 25.22 -6.93
CA THR A 35 -14.66 25.09 -6.93
C THR A 35 -15.13 24.06 -5.90
N ASP A 36 -16.43 24.11 -5.54
CA ASP A 36 -17.05 23.09 -4.69
C ASP A 36 -17.01 21.68 -5.31
N GLU A 37 -16.92 21.60 -6.64
CA GLU A 37 -16.79 20.33 -7.36
C GLU A 37 -15.38 19.73 -7.16
N HIS A 38 -14.33 20.54 -7.20
CA HIS A 38 -12.96 20.13 -6.88
C HIS A 38 -12.86 19.61 -5.44
N LYS A 39 -13.45 20.33 -4.48
CA LYS A 39 -13.49 19.90 -3.06
C LYS A 39 -14.24 18.58 -2.86
N LYS A 40 -15.33 18.36 -3.63
CA LYS A 40 -16.04 17.08 -3.58
C LYS A 40 -15.19 15.93 -4.12
N ALA A 41 -14.43 16.16 -5.18
CA ALA A 41 -13.53 15.15 -5.73
C ALA A 41 -12.46 14.75 -4.71
N GLY A 42 -11.80 15.71 -4.05
CA GLY A 42 -10.83 15.46 -2.97
C GLY A 42 -11.46 14.73 -1.77
N THR A 43 -12.68 15.11 -1.37
CA THR A 43 -13.42 14.42 -0.31
C THR A 43 -13.72 12.96 -0.66
N HIS A 44 -14.02 12.69 -1.94
CA HIS A 44 -14.26 11.33 -2.43
C HIS A 44 -12.99 10.49 -2.40
N LEU A 45 -11.87 11.04 -2.88
CA LEU A 45 -10.56 10.41 -2.82
C LEU A 45 -10.19 10.02 -1.39
N ALA A 46 -10.25 10.98 -0.45
CA ALA A 46 -9.99 10.73 0.97
C ALA A 46 -10.93 9.69 1.60
N ALA A 47 -12.16 9.55 1.09
CA ALA A 47 -13.09 8.50 1.55
C ALA A 47 -12.64 7.11 1.11
N ILE A 48 -12.12 6.97 -0.12
CA ILE A 48 -11.57 5.72 -0.65
C ILE A 48 -10.33 5.33 0.16
N HIS A 49 -9.40 6.24 0.38
CA HIS A 49 -8.20 5.99 1.18
C HIS A 49 -8.51 5.55 2.61
N ARG A 50 -9.49 6.20 3.26
CA ARG A 50 -9.95 5.78 4.60
C ARG A 50 -10.51 4.36 4.60
N MET A 51 -11.18 3.93 3.53
CA MET A 51 -11.66 2.55 3.40
C MET A 51 -10.49 1.57 3.35
N HIS A 52 -9.48 1.82 2.50
CA HIS A 52 -8.28 0.99 2.42
C HIS A 52 -7.54 0.93 3.77
N LEU A 53 -7.30 2.08 4.40
CA LEU A 53 -6.60 2.12 5.69
C LEU A 53 -7.38 1.42 6.80
N ARG A 54 -8.71 1.46 6.79
CA ARG A 54 -9.54 0.71 7.74
C ARG A 54 -9.36 -0.80 7.54
N ASP A 55 -9.39 -1.27 6.31
CA ASP A 55 -9.25 -2.68 5.99
C ASP A 55 -7.82 -3.19 6.29
N MET A 56 -6.79 -2.39 5.99
CA MET A 56 -5.41 -2.66 6.40
C MET A 56 -5.23 -2.67 7.93
N ASN A 57 -5.88 -1.77 8.67
CA ASN A 57 -5.84 -1.78 10.13
C ASN A 57 -6.50 -3.04 10.71
N TYR A 58 -7.58 -3.54 10.10
CA TYR A 58 -8.18 -4.82 10.49
C TYR A 58 -7.20 -5.99 10.30
N ILE A 59 -6.48 -6.03 9.17
CA ILE A 59 -5.41 -7.01 8.94
C ILE A 59 -4.31 -6.89 10.02
N GLY A 60 -3.91 -5.67 10.37
CA GLY A 60 -2.96 -5.41 11.45
C GLY A 60 -3.41 -5.97 12.81
N GLN A 61 -4.71 -5.90 13.12
CA GLN A 61 -5.26 -6.50 14.34
C GLN A 61 -5.16 -8.04 14.34
N LEU A 62 -5.32 -8.68 13.17
CA LEU A 62 -5.12 -10.13 13.07
C LEU A 62 -3.67 -10.54 13.34
N ILE A 63 -2.69 -9.74 12.88
CA ILE A 63 -1.27 -9.95 13.20
C ILE A 63 -1.07 -9.95 14.72
N GLU A 64 -1.59 -8.93 15.41
CA GLU A 64 -1.46 -8.84 16.87
C GLU A 64 -2.17 -10.00 17.59
N ASN A 65 -3.32 -10.46 17.10
CA ASN A 65 -4.01 -11.62 17.65
C ASN A 65 -3.18 -12.90 17.51
N VAL A 66 -2.51 -13.09 16.37
CA VAL A 66 -1.60 -14.23 16.17
C VAL A 66 -0.39 -14.12 17.10
N LYS A 67 0.21 -12.94 17.24
CA LYS A 67 1.40 -12.69 18.08
C LYS A 67 1.11 -12.78 19.57
N SER A 68 0.02 -12.20 20.04
CA SER A 68 -0.38 -12.23 21.46
C SER A 68 -0.73 -13.65 21.95
N GLY A 69 -1.05 -14.52 21.02
CA GLY A 69 -1.16 -15.94 21.28
C GLY A 69 0.17 -16.63 21.59
N GLY A 70 1.35 -16.02 21.33
CA GLY A 70 2.66 -16.61 21.57
C GLY A 70 3.65 -15.59 22.14
N ALA A 71 4.06 -15.74 23.39
CA ALA A 71 5.01 -14.84 24.08
C ALA A 71 6.46 -14.95 23.57
N SER A 72 6.79 -15.92 22.71
CA SER A 72 8.10 -16.11 22.07
C SER A 72 7.96 -16.86 20.76
N ALA A 73 8.98 -16.79 19.89
CA ALA A 73 9.02 -17.58 18.65
C ALA A 73 8.88 -19.10 18.91
N GLY A 74 9.41 -19.60 20.02
CA GLY A 74 9.27 -20.99 20.45
C GLY A 74 7.81 -21.32 20.85
N ALA A 75 7.17 -20.44 21.65
CA ALA A 75 5.78 -20.60 22.05
C ALA A 75 4.83 -20.47 20.84
N LEU A 76 5.16 -19.63 19.87
CA LEU A 76 4.42 -19.52 18.61
C LEU A 76 4.52 -20.81 17.78
N ALA A 77 5.74 -21.39 17.64
CA ALA A 77 5.96 -22.65 16.96
C ALA A 77 5.18 -23.81 17.60
N GLU A 78 5.14 -23.86 18.93
CA GLU A 78 4.37 -24.88 19.67
C GLU A 78 2.85 -24.70 19.51
N ARG A 79 2.37 -23.49 19.32
CA ARG A 79 0.94 -23.16 19.12
C ARG A 79 0.47 -23.29 17.66
N ILE A 80 1.36 -23.24 16.67
CA ILE A 80 1.02 -23.47 15.25
C ILE A 80 0.40 -24.86 15.03
N SER A 81 0.70 -25.82 15.89
CA SER A 81 0.02 -27.14 15.88
C SER A 81 -1.45 -27.09 16.33
N ARG A 82 -1.95 -25.94 16.82
CA ARG A 82 -3.36 -25.77 17.21
C ARG A 82 -4.18 -25.27 16.04
N VAL A 83 -5.28 -25.93 15.77
CA VAL A 83 -6.21 -25.67 14.64
C VAL A 83 -6.63 -24.20 14.55
N GLU A 84 -6.92 -23.56 15.68
CA GLU A 84 -7.35 -22.16 15.75
C GLU A 84 -6.27 -21.17 15.24
N LEU A 85 -5.01 -21.36 15.62
CA LEU A 85 -3.92 -20.49 15.19
C LEU A 85 -3.62 -20.65 13.70
N THR A 86 -3.68 -21.88 13.19
CA THR A 86 -3.54 -22.19 11.77
C THR A 86 -4.61 -21.49 10.94
N GLU A 87 -5.86 -21.48 11.43
CA GLU A 87 -6.97 -20.81 10.76
C GLU A 87 -6.79 -19.28 10.77
N ASN A 88 -6.35 -18.69 11.88
CA ASN A 88 -6.05 -17.25 11.95
C ASN A 88 -4.92 -16.84 11.00
N MET A 89 -3.88 -17.64 10.86
CA MET A 89 -2.79 -17.40 9.90
C MET A 89 -3.28 -17.50 8.44
N ARG A 90 -4.13 -18.49 8.15
CA ARG A 90 -4.74 -18.65 6.83
C ARG A 90 -5.65 -17.47 6.51
N GLN A 91 -6.47 -17.03 7.45
CA GLN A 91 -7.33 -15.86 7.31
C GLN A 91 -6.50 -14.60 7.06
N PHE A 92 -5.43 -14.39 7.80
CA PHE A 92 -4.52 -13.27 7.58
C PHE A 92 -3.94 -13.26 6.16
N GLY A 93 -3.38 -14.38 5.68
CA GLY A 93 -2.86 -14.50 4.32
C GLY A 93 -3.93 -14.27 3.24
N THR A 94 -5.13 -14.78 3.44
CA THR A 94 -6.24 -14.60 2.49
C THR A 94 -6.68 -13.14 2.40
N LEU A 95 -6.76 -12.43 3.53
CA LEU A 95 -7.14 -11.02 3.56
C LEU A 95 -6.05 -10.13 2.95
N CYS A 96 -4.77 -10.42 3.21
CA CYS A 96 -3.66 -9.74 2.56
C CYS A 96 -3.73 -9.86 1.04
N GLY A 97 -3.95 -11.07 0.51
CA GLY A 97 -4.08 -11.28 -0.93
C GLY A 97 -5.26 -10.53 -1.55
N ARG A 98 -6.40 -10.47 -0.86
CA ARG A 98 -7.57 -9.70 -1.31
C ARG A 98 -7.28 -8.19 -1.32
N GLU A 99 -6.67 -7.67 -0.28
CA GLU A 99 -6.33 -6.25 -0.19
C GLU A 99 -5.36 -5.83 -1.29
N CYS A 100 -4.39 -6.68 -1.65
CA CYS A 100 -3.51 -6.45 -2.79
C CYS A 100 -4.30 -6.22 -4.10
N GLN A 101 -5.34 -7.00 -4.35
CA GLN A 101 -6.15 -6.85 -5.56
C GLN A 101 -6.95 -5.55 -5.56
N VAL A 102 -7.56 -5.19 -4.43
CA VAL A 102 -8.38 -3.97 -4.31
C VAL A 102 -7.54 -2.71 -4.45
N LEU A 103 -6.34 -2.69 -3.84
CA LEU A 103 -5.43 -1.56 -3.92
C LEU A 103 -4.81 -1.40 -5.33
N ASN A 104 -4.47 -2.49 -6.00
CA ASN A 104 -4.04 -2.44 -7.40
C ASN A 104 -5.13 -1.84 -8.30
N PHE A 105 -6.38 -2.26 -8.10
CA PHE A 105 -7.50 -1.72 -8.87
C PHE A 105 -7.72 -0.21 -8.66
N HIS A 106 -7.50 0.27 -7.45
CA HIS A 106 -7.56 1.69 -7.12
C HIS A 106 -6.50 2.49 -7.90
N HIS A 107 -5.22 2.08 -7.82
CA HIS A 107 -4.14 2.75 -8.55
C HIS A 107 -4.31 2.67 -10.08
N ASP A 108 -4.79 1.54 -10.61
CA ASP A 108 -5.09 1.41 -12.03
C ASP A 108 -6.17 2.42 -12.47
N ALA A 109 -7.20 2.65 -11.65
CA ALA A 109 -8.23 3.64 -11.94
C ALA A 109 -7.68 5.08 -11.93
N GLU A 110 -6.78 5.40 -11.02
CA GLU A 110 -6.11 6.70 -10.99
C GLU A 110 -5.22 6.91 -12.22
N GLU A 111 -4.38 5.96 -12.56
CA GLU A 111 -3.47 6.06 -13.70
C GLU A 111 -4.19 6.11 -15.06
N GLN A 112 -5.33 5.42 -15.18
CA GLN A 112 -6.06 5.35 -16.45
C GLN A 112 -7.11 6.43 -16.60
N MET A 113 -7.68 6.96 -15.51
CA MET A 113 -8.81 7.89 -15.59
C MET A 113 -8.52 9.24 -14.93
N VAL A 114 -7.97 9.28 -13.71
CA VAL A 114 -7.81 10.51 -12.93
C VAL A 114 -6.59 11.30 -13.37
N PHE A 115 -5.42 10.70 -13.37
CA PHE A 115 -4.17 11.37 -13.70
C PHE A 115 -4.12 11.95 -15.10
N PRO A 116 -4.61 11.28 -16.16
CA PRO A 116 -4.68 11.89 -17.48
C PRO A 116 -5.55 13.15 -17.55
N GLN A 117 -6.64 13.21 -16.77
CA GLN A 117 -7.49 14.40 -16.70
C GLN A 117 -6.79 15.55 -15.99
N LEU A 118 -6.03 15.26 -14.93
CA LEU A 118 -5.23 16.26 -14.23
C LEU A 118 -4.09 16.80 -15.13
N GLU A 119 -3.39 15.94 -15.82
CA GLU A 119 -2.30 16.32 -16.75
C GLU A 119 -2.83 17.18 -17.92
N GLN A 120 -4.05 16.95 -18.40
CA GLN A 120 -4.68 17.75 -19.49
C GLN A 120 -4.98 19.20 -19.09
N GLN A 121 -5.01 19.52 -17.79
CA GLN A 121 -5.18 20.90 -17.33
C GLN A 121 -3.99 21.82 -17.68
N GLY A 122 -2.83 21.24 -18.00
CA GLY A 122 -1.65 21.98 -18.41
C GLY A 122 -0.95 22.75 -17.27
N ILE A 123 -1.27 22.43 -16.01
CA ILE A 123 -0.64 23.02 -14.83
C ILE A 123 0.67 22.27 -14.55
N ILE A 124 1.80 22.95 -14.59
CA ILE A 124 3.13 22.32 -14.48
C ILE A 124 3.30 21.62 -13.14
N ASP A 125 2.94 22.27 -12.03
CA ASP A 125 3.10 21.70 -10.70
C ASP A 125 2.25 20.45 -10.51
N LEU A 126 1.02 20.47 -11.04
CA LEU A 126 0.13 19.29 -11.03
C LEU A 126 0.73 18.13 -11.82
N SER A 127 1.34 18.39 -12.97
CA SER A 127 2.02 17.36 -13.77
C SER A 127 3.23 16.77 -13.04
N LEU A 128 3.95 17.57 -12.25
CA LEU A 128 5.07 17.09 -11.42
C LEU A 128 4.59 16.22 -10.26
N ILE A 129 3.46 16.59 -9.61
CA ILE A 129 2.83 15.79 -8.55
C ILE A 129 2.36 14.46 -9.11
N VAL A 130 1.64 14.46 -10.23
CA VAL A 130 1.17 13.22 -10.89
C VAL A 130 2.35 12.33 -11.29
N ALA A 131 3.43 12.90 -11.83
CA ALA A 131 4.63 12.11 -12.13
C ALA A 131 5.22 11.46 -10.88
N ARG A 132 5.25 12.17 -9.74
CA ARG A 132 5.71 11.64 -8.47
C ARG A 132 4.80 10.54 -7.93
N LEU A 133 3.49 10.71 -7.98
CA LEU A 133 2.52 9.70 -7.58
C LEU A 133 2.68 8.40 -8.40
N LYS A 134 2.84 8.51 -9.72
CA LYS A 134 3.13 7.35 -10.59
C LYS A 134 4.43 6.62 -10.21
N GLU A 135 5.49 7.35 -9.80
CA GLU A 135 6.72 6.74 -9.29
C GLU A 135 6.48 5.99 -7.97
N GLU A 136 5.67 6.55 -7.08
CA GLU A 136 5.31 5.93 -5.80
C GLU A 136 4.44 4.68 -6.01
N HIS A 137 3.53 4.67 -7.00
CA HIS A 137 2.78 3.48 -7.40
C HIS A 137 3.69 2.32 -7.79
N LEU A 138 4.81 2.56 -8.48
CA LEU A 138 5.76 1.49 -8.81
C LEU A 138 6.34 0.82 -7.56
N VAL A 139 6.62 1.58 -6.50
CA VAL A 139 7.09 1.04 -5.21
C VAL A 139 5.98 0.25 -4.52
N ILE A 140 4.76 0.79 -4.51
CA ILE A 140 3.60 0.13 -3.90
C ILE A 140 3.28 -1.18 -4.64
N HIS A 141 3.28 -1.18 -5.97
CA HIS A 141 3.04 -2.40 -6.77
C HIS A 141 4.10 -3.48 -6.51
N GLU A 142 5.37 -3.13 -6.34
CA GLU A 142 6.40 -4.11 -5.94
C GLU A 142 6.14 -4.67 -4.54
N LEU A 143 5.73 -3.83 -3.58
CA LEU A 143 5.35 -4.27 -2.24
C LEU A 143 4.11 -5.17 -2.24
N LEU A 144 3.11 -4.84 -3.07
CA LEU A 144 1.91 -5.66 -3.26
C LEU A 144 2.26 -7.04 -3.85
N ASN A 145 3.16 -7.10 -4.84
CA ASN A 145 3.62 -8.37 -5.40
C ASN A 145 4.31 -9.24 -4.34
N ARG A 146 5.19 -8.65 -3.53
CA ARG A 146 5.87 -9.38 -2.44
C ARG A 146 4.90 -9.84 -1.36
N LEU A 147 3.95 -8.99 -0.99
CA LEU A 147 2.92 -9.36 -0.02
C LEU A 147 2.03 -10.49 -0.57
N GLN A 148 1.65 -10.42 -1.85
CA GLN A 148 0.86 -11.47 -2.50
C GLN A 148 1.59 -12.82 -2.49
N ASP A 149 2.89 -12.82 -2.85
CA ASP A 149 3.70 -14.03 -2.85
C ASP A 149 3.84 -14.60 -1.43
N ALA A 150 4.14 -13.76 -0.44
CA ALA A 150 4.25 -14.18 0.96
C ALA A 150 2.91 -14.69 1.52
N ALA A 151 1.80 -14.01 1.20
CA ALA A 151 0.45 -14.40 1.63
C ALA A 151 0.05 -15.75 1.02
N ASN A 152 0.35 -16.00 -0.25
CA ASN A 152 0.10 -17.27 -0.92
C ASN A 152 0.90 -18.41 -0.24
N GLN A 153 2.17 -18.16 0.10
CA GLN A 153 2.99 -19.14 0.82
C GLN A 153 2.42 -19.42 2.22
N LEU A 154 1.99 -18.39 2.95
CA LEU A 154 1.39 -18.56 4.27
C LEU A 154 0.06 -19.33 4.21
N VAL A 155 -0.76 -19.11 3.19
CA VAL A 155 -2.02 -19.86 3.00
C VAL A 155 -1.74 -21.33 2.66
N ALA A 156 -0.69 -21.59 1.86
CA ALA A 156 -0.29 -22.95 1.50
C ALA A 156 0.36 -23.69 2.68
N GLU A 157 1.18 -23.02 3.47
CA GLU A 157 1.95 -23.59 4.57
C GLU A 157 2.03 -22.60 5.75
N GLN A 158 1.25 -22.87 6.81
CA GLN A 158 1.12 -22.04 8.01
C GLN A 158 2.31 -22.25 8.96
N THR A 159 3.50 -21.75 8.55
CA THR A 159 4.71 -21.77 9.38
C THR A 159 4.98 -20.39 10.03
N VAL A 160 5.77 -20.40 11.10
CA VAL A 160 6.23 -19.16 11.75
C VAL A 160 7.02 -18.29 10.79
N GLU A 161 7.86 -18.90 9.96
CA GLU A 161 8.68 -18.19 8.98
C GLU A 161 7.83 -17.49 7.92
N ASN A 162 6.86 -18.19 7.33
CA ASN A 162 5.93 -17.63 6.35
C ASN A 162 5.07 -16.52 6.98
N PHE A 163 4.66 -16.69 8.24
CA PHE A 163 3.94 -15.65 8.96
C PHE A 163 4.75 -14.36 9.11
N PHE A 164 5.99 -14.44 9.62
CA PHE A 164 6.84 -13.27 9.78
C PHE A 164 7.24 -12.63 8.45
N THR A 165 7.42 -13.41 7.39
CA THR A 165 7.67 -12.89 6.04
C THR A 165 6.48 -12.09 5.53
N THR A 166 5.26 -12.60 5.73
CA THR A 166 4.02 -11.92 5.33
C THR A 166 3.79 -10.67 6.20
N GLU A 167 4.01 -10.76 7.51
CA GLU A 167 3.93 -9.62 8.42
C GLU A 167 4.89 -8.50 8.01
N ALA A 168 6.15 -8.80 7.77
CA ALA A 168 7.15 -7.81 7.39
C ALA A 168 6.77 -7.10 6.07
N SER A 169 6.31 -7.85 5.08
CA SER A 169 5.84 -7.32 3.80
C SER A 169 4.62 -6.42 3.98
N PHE A 170 3.65 -6.84 4.80
CA PHE A 170 2.45 -6.08 5.11
C PHE A 170 2.77 -4.77 5.85
N LEU A 171 3.61 -4.81 6.88
CA LEU A 171 3.96 -3.61 7.66
C LEU A 171 4.71 -2.58 6.81
N GLN A 172 5.59 -3.02 5.91
CA GLN A 172 6.28 -2.13 4.97
C GLN A 172 5.28 -1.51 3.98
N LEU A 173 4.38 -2.30 3.42
CA LEU A 173 3.31 -1.79 2.54
C LEU A 173 2.44 -0.76 3.28
N LEU A 174 1.96 -1.07 4.48
CA LEU A 174 1.12 -0.16 5.27
C LEU A 174 1.81 1.18 5.53
N LYS A 175 3.11 1.15 5.85
CA LYS A 175 3.92 2.36 6.03
C LYS A 175 3.95 3.22 4.76
N VAL A 176 4.24 2.59 3.62
CA VAL A 176 4.36 3.27 2.33
C VAL A 176 3.02 3.83 1.86
N VAL A 177 1.95 3.03 1.96
CA VAL A 177 0.59 3.45 1.58
C VAL A 177 0.10 4.63 2.42
N LYS A 178 0.35 4.63 3.74
CA LYS A 178 0.02 5.79 4.60
C LYS A 178 0.73 7.07 4.16
N SER A 179 2.01 6.97 3.81
CA SER A 179 2.79 8.13 3.33
C SER A 179 2.30 8.61 1.97
N HIS A 180 2.01 7.69 1.07
CA HIS A 180 1.49 7.96 -0.28
C HIS A 180 0.11 8.64 -0.23
N PHE A 181 -0.87 8.04 0.44
CA PHE A 181 -2.21 8.61 0.58
C PHE A 181 -2.20 9.99 1.23
N GLY A 182 -1.38 10.18 2.29
CA GLY A 182 -1.24 11.47 2.93
C GLY A 182 -0.70 12.56 2.00
N TYR A 183 0.24 12.20 1.13
CA TYR A 183 0.77 13.10 0.12
C TYR A 183 -0.28 13.44 -0.95
N GLU A 184 -0.92 12.43 -1.47
CA GLU A 184 -1.94 12.60 -2.51
C GLU A 184 -3.13 13.43 -2.03
N GLU A 185 -3.66 13.15 -0.82
CA GLU A 185 -4.75 13.94 -0.22
C GLU A 185 -4.34 15.39 0.01
N THR A 186 -3.09 15.64 0.41
CA THR A 186 -2.59 16.99 0.65
C THR A 186 -2.45 17.79 -0.64
N GLU A 187 -2.00 17.17 -1.73
CA GLU A 187 -1.67 17.88 -2.96
C GLU A 187 -2.82 17.89 -3.99
N LEU A 188 -3.73 16.90 -3.93
CA LEU A 188 -4.86 16.78 -4.87
C LEU A 188 -6.23 16.94 -4.20
N GLY A 189 -6.32 16.94 -2.87
CA GLY A 189 -7.56 16.92 -2.11
C GLY A 189 -8.04 18.29 -1.61
N ASP A 190 -7.17 19.27 -1.50
CA ASP A 190 -7.42 20.65 -1.09
C ASP A 190 -7.41 21.58 -2.33
#